data_6407cef5597954149d2cb48d481da9db
#
_entry.id   6407cef5597954149d2cb48d481da9db
#
_cell.length_a   1.000
_cell.length_b   1.000
_cell.length_c   1.000
_cell.angle_alpha   90.00
_cell.angle_beta   90.00
_cell.angle_gamma   90.00
#
_symmetry.space_group_name_H-M   'P 1'
#
loop_
_entity.id
_entity.type
_entity.pdbx_description
1 polymer ?
#
loop_
_entity_poly.entity_id
_entity_poly.type
_entity_poly.pdbx_seq_one_letter_code
_entity_poly.pdbx_strand_id
1 'polypeptide(L)'
;MKLTPHEQKILKIVKENPKVVDQPAEREKIAKKYGLTEKTLRNRIAELRKRGLLIKKARRDSIQKKPLITENDEINLNAIWDIIRNNKKFLIKFSFYTTCLGLAYSLLATIYFASRISLYPAGELNGGVGALGEFQGLAKSFGLGALGSAPTYNIPDIINSRKLKKDIVLKKWKNTKYPNSSNLIVFWDLDKPSFFTPLSFFRKLLPSGNISVNKIDKELDEAILLLDELIGVKEEISGLISVTVLMQDPQLASDIANYIAEYVKNFISVEQKREATRNRAFIEKQMKEAK
;
A
#
# COMPACT_ATOMS: atom_id res chain seq x y z
N MET A 1 42.66 48.17 -1.80
CA MET A 1 43.25 48.11 -3.18
C MET A 1 43.02 49.46 -3.86
N LYS A 2 44.08 50.14 -4.27
CA LYS A 2 43.96 51.43 -5.01
C LYS A 2 43.63 51.12 -6.47
N LEU A 3 42.50 51.65 -6.97
CA LEU A 3 42.12 51.57 -8.39
C LEU A 3 42.96 52.54 -9.21
N THR A 4 43.36 52.10 -10.39
CA THR A 4 44.05 53.02 -11.33
C THR A 4 43.08 54.11 -11.81
N PRO A 5 43.58 55.28 -12.24
CA PRO A 5 42.73 56.37 -12.74
C PRO A 5 41.82 55.94 -13.90
N HIS A 6 42.30 55.00 -14.70
CA HIS A 6 41.55 54.44 -15.82
C HIS A 6 40.42 53.53 -15.36
N GLU A 7 40.66 52.68 -14.37
CA GLU A 7 39.65 51.80 -13.76
C GLU A 7 38.55 52.62 -13.05
N GLN A 8 38.92 53.71 -12.39
CA GLN A 8 37.95 54.64 -11.77
C GLN A 8 37.04 55.25 -12.82
N LYS A 9 37.60 55.67 -13.98
CA LYS A 9 36.82 56.23 -15.09
C LYS A 9 35.83 55.19 -15.64
N ILE A 10 36.23 53.94 -15.83
CA ILE A 10 35.38 52.86 -16.31
C ILE A 10 34.28 52.53 -15.28
N LEU A 11 34.63 52.50 -14.01
CA LEU A 11 33.65 52.23 -12.93
C LEU A 11 32.59 53.34 -12.84
N LYS A 12 32.96 54.62 -13.08
CA LYS A 12 32.05 55.77 -13.19
C LYS A 12 31.10 55.61 -14.38
N ILE A 13 31.62 55.25 -15.57
CA ILE A 13 30.86 54.99 -16.80
C ILE A 13 29.80 53.89 -16.56
N VAL A 14 30.20 52.79 -15.91
CA VAL A 14 29.31 51.64 -15.60
C VAL A 14 28.24 52.01 -14.57
N LYS A 15 28.59 52.83 -13.57
CA LYS A 15 27.60 53.34 -12.60
C LYS A 15 26.56 54.24 -13.22
N GLU A 16 26.98 55.13 -14.12
CA GLU A 16 26.09 56.05 -14.83
C GLU A 16 25.24 55.36 -15.89
N ASN A 17 25.77 54.29 -16.49
CA ASN A 17 25.11 53.52 -17.56
C ASN A 17 25.12 52.01 -17.28
N PRO A 18 24.29 51.51 -16.34
CA PRO A 18 24.35 50.10 -15.93
C PRO A 18 24.03 49.11 -17.06
N LYS A 19 23.29 49.51 -18.09
CA LYS A 19 22.96 48.71 -19.26
C LYS A 19 24.18 48.27 -20.08
N VAL A 20 25.32 49.02 -20.01
CA VAL A 20 26.59 48.76 -20.69
C VAL A 20 27.20 47.39 -20.28
N VAL A 21 26.84 46.91 -19.08
CA VAL A 21 27.37 45.66 -18.53
C VAL A 21 26.83 44.45 -19.28
N ASP A 22 25.56 44.50 -19.70
CA ASP A 22 24.84 43.33 -20.22
C ASP A 22 24.44 43.45 -21.70
N GLN A 23 24.34 44.69 -22.26
CA GLN A 23 23.88 44.92 -23.62
C GLN A 23 25.06 45.33 -24.56
N PRO A 24 25.38 44.53 -25.59
CA PRO A 24 26.46 44.85 -26.52
C PRO A 24 26.26 46.17 -27.31
N ALA A 25 25.01 46.40 -27.76
CA ALA A 25 24.67 47.60 -28.54
C ALA A 25 24.85 48.91 -27.74
N GLU A 26 24.43 48.90 -26.46
CA GLU A 26 24.66 50.05 -25.57
C GLU A 26 26.14 50.23 -25.22
N ARG A 27 26.89 49.13 -25.11
CA ARG A 27 28.33 49.13 -24.88
C ARG A 27 29.10 49.82 -26.02
N GLU A 28 28.69 49.57 -27.26
CA GLU A 28 29.31 50.21 -28.43
C GLU A 28 29.03 51.71 -28.48
N LYS A 29 27.80 52.12 -28.25
CA LYS A 29 27.40 53.53 -28.21
C LYS A 29 28.15 54.33 -27.13
N ILE A 30 28.24 53.77 -25.94
CA ILE A 30 28.92 54.41 -24.82
C ILE A 30 30.44 54.37 -25.02
N ALA A 31 31.00 53.32 -25.56
CA ALA A 31 32.44 53.26 -25.91
C ALA A 31 32.82 54.41 -26.88
N LYS A 32 32.05 54.60 -27.95
CA LYS A 32 32.24 55.71 -28.89
C LYS A 32 32.17 57.06 -28.22
N LYS A 33 31.20 57.28 -27.32
CA LYS A 33 31.00 58.52 -26.60
C LYS A 33 32.19 58.92 -25.71
N TYR A 34 32.89 57.93 -25.14
CA TYR A 34 34.04 58.15 -24.23
C TYR A 34 35.40 57.90 -24.90
N GLY A 35 35.45 57.78 -26.26
CA GLY A 35 36.68 57.58 -27.02
C GLY A 35 37.35 56.21 -26.78
N LEU A 36 36.57 55.20 -26.46
CA LEU A 36 37.04 53.85 -26.21
C LEU A 36 36.54 52.89 -27.29
N THR A 37 37.21 51.75 -27.46
CA THR A 37 36.69 50.67 -28.30
C THR A 37 35.77 49.77 -27.48
N GLU A 38 34.75 49.16 -28.11
CA GLU A 38 33.84 48.22 -27.44
C GLU A 38 34.64 47.09 -26.74
N LYS A 39 35.68 46.57 -27.42
CA LYS A 39 36.57 45.52 -26.91
C LYS A 39 37.28 45.93 -25.63
N THR A 40 37.78 47.15 -25.58
CA THR A 40 38.46 47.69 -24.40
C THR A 40 37.51 47.85 -23.25
N LEU A 41 36.30 48.39 -23.47
CA LEU A 41 35.27 48.56 -22.44
C LEU A 41 34.79 47.21 -21.90
N ARG A 42 34.59 46.22 -22.77
CA ARG A 42 34.22 44.85 -22.40
C ARG A 42 35.25 44.16 -21.52
N ASN A 43 36.53 44.23 -21.91
CA ASN A 43 37.62 43.60 -21.17
C ASN A 43 37.78 44.23 -19.77
N ARG A 44 37.68 45.55 -19.68
CA ARG A 44 37.75 46.25 -18.38
C ARG A 44 36.55 45.99 -17.47
N ILE A 45 35.35 45.87 -18.01
CA ILE A 45 34.19 45.42 -17.28
C ILE A 45 34.41 43.98 -16.73
N ALA A 46 34.99 43.09 -17.53
CA ALA A 46 35.34 41.73 -17.11
C ALA A 46 36.37 41.71 -15.98
N GLU A 47 37.40 42.57 -16.04
CA GLU A 47 38.39 42.72 -14.96
C GLU A 47 37.75 43.24 -13.67
N LEU A 48 36.93 44.28 -13.75
CA LEU A 48 36.21 44.82 -12.58
C LEU A 48 35.24 43.78 -11.95
N ARG A 49 34.66 42.92 -12.80
CA ARG A 49 33.87 41.77 -12.31
C ARG A 49 34.73 40.73 -11.59
N LYS A 50 35.90 40.36 -12.13
CA LYS A 50 36.86 39.42 -11.50
C LYS A 50 37.29 39.92 -10.11
N ARG A 51 37.49 41.23 -9.98
CA ARG A 51 37.89 41.87 -8.70
C ARG A 51 36.72 42.10 -7.73
N GLY A 52 35.49 41.67 -8.08
CA GLY A 52 34.32 41.80 -7.22
C GLY A 52 33.74 43.21 -7.10
N LEU A 53 34.26 44.19 -7.90
CA LEU A 53 33.80 45.57 -7.86
C LEU A 53 32.53 45.85 -8.64
N LEU A 54 32.15 44.92 -9.51
CA LEU A 54 30.89 44.88 -10.22
C LEU A 54 30.15 43.58 -9.82
N ILE A 55 29.23 43.70 -8.90
CA ILE A 55 28.35 42.59 -8.55
C ILE A 55 27.54 42.25 -9.80
N LYS A 56 27.61 41.00 -10.28
CA LYS A 56 26.61 40.47 -11.20
C LYS A 56 25.28 40.78 -10.58
N LYS A 57 24.53 41.76 -11.16
CA LYS A 57 23.09 41.80 -10.90
C LYS A 57 22.60 40.42 -11.29
N ALA A 58 22.41 39.53 -10.30
CA ALA A 58 21.66 38.34 -10.56
C ALA A 58 20.49 38.81 -11.42
N ARG A 59 20.19 38.12 -12.52
CA ARG A 59 18.95 38.29 -13.25
C ARG A 59 17.86 38.19 -12.18
N ARG A 60 17.60 39.30 -11.53
CA ARG A 60 16.33 39.56 -10.93
C ARG A 60 15.39 39.82 -12.11
N ASP A 61 14.98 38.76 -12.78
CA ASP A 61 13.58 38.67 -13.11
C ASP A 61 12.92 38.85 -11.75
N SER A 62 12.65 40.10 -11.43
CA SER A 62 11.82 40.46 -10.30
C SER A 62 10.41 40.01 -10.67
N ILE A 63 10.19 38.70 -10.60
CA ILE A 63 8.89 38.21 -10.19
C ILE A 63 8.77 38.80 -8.78
N GLN A 64 8.11 39.94 -8.67
CA GLN A 64 7.55 40.35 -7.40
C GLN A 64 6.70 39.18 -6.96
N LYS A 65 7.28 38.34 -6.09
CA LYS A 65 6.53 37.26 -5.46
C LYS A 65 5.49 37.97 -4.63
N LYS A 66 4.32 38.15 -5.22
CA LYS A 66 3.14 38.54 -4.44
C LYS A 66 3.05 37.59 -3.27
N PRO A 67 2.95 38.06 -2.03
CA PRO A 67 2.86 37.15 -0.90
C PRO A 67 1.67 36.23 -1.11
N LEU A 68 1.87 34.91 -0.84
CA LEU A 68 0.81 33.90 -0.96
C LEU A 68 -0.33 34.14 0.04
N ILE A 69 0.00 34.77 1.16
CA ILE A 69 -0.93 35.17 2.22
C ILE A 69 -0.93 36.67 2.25
N THR A 70 -2.11 37.28 2.16
CA THR A 70 -2.34 38.73 2.29
C THR A 70 -2.29 39.06 3.78
N GLU A 71 -2.06 40.33 4.13
CA GLU A 71 -2.02 40.84 5.52
C GLU A 71 -3.28 40.49 6.34
N ASN A 72 -4.38 40.14 5.69
CA ASN A 72 -5.66 39.73 6.29
C ASN A 72 -5.84 38.19 6.36
N ASP A 73 -4.78 37.41 6.32
CA ASP A 73 -4.81 35.91 6.28
C ASP A 73 -5.59 35.31 5.09
N GLU A 74 -5.85 36.09 4.04
CA GLU A 74 -6.52 35.63 2.84
C GLU A 74 -5.51 35.04 1.84
N ILE A 75 -5.86 33.89 1.21
CA ILE A 75 -5.03 33.25 0.19
C ILE A 75 -5.13 34.03 -1.13
N ASN A 76 -4.01 34.53 -1.62
CA ASN A 76 -3.95 35.25 -2.89
C ASN A 76 -3.96 34.28 -4.10
N LEU A 77 -5.16 34.00 -4.63
CA LEU A 77 -5.35 33.10 -5.78
C LEU A 77 -4.58 33.56 -7.02
N ASN A 78 -4.44 34.89 -7.23
CA ASN A 78 -3.68 35.41 -8.36
C ASN A 78 -2.18 35.08 -8.23
N ALA A 79 -1.64 35.10 -7.02
CA ALA A 79 -0.24 34.71 -6.78
C ALA A 79 -0.02 33.23 -7.07
N ILE A 80 -0.98 32.35 -6.69
CA ILE A 80 -0.95 30.93 -7.02
C ILE A 80 -1.00 30.73 -8.53
N TRP A 81 -1.89 31.43 -9.22
CA TRP A 81 -2.00 31.34 -10.68
C TRP A 81 -0.72 31.76 -11.40
N ASP A 82 -0.07 32.84 -10.95
CA ASP A 82 1.20 33.28 -11.49
C ASP A 82 2.31 32.25 -11.29
N ILE A 83 2.36 31.56 -10.13
CA ILE A 83 3.30 30.49 -9.86
C ILE A 83 3.07 29.31 -10.82
N ILE A 84 1.82 28.88 -10.99
CA ILE A 84 1.44 27.80 -11.91
C ILE A 84 1.84 28.14 -13.34
N ARG A 85 1.49 29.35 -13.80
CA ARG A 85 1.76 29.83 -15.14
C ARG A 85 3.28 29.94 -15.43
N ASN A 86 4.05 30.38 -14.47
CA ASN A 86 5.50 30.51 -14.60
C ASN A 86 6.21 29.16 -14.58
N ASN A 87 5.67 28.18 -13.86
CA ASN A 87 6.24 26.83 -13.76
C ASN A 87 5.54 25.79 -14.65
N LYS A 88 4.72 26.22 -15.61
CA LYS A 88 3.92 25.33 -16.46
C LYS A 88 4.71 24.19 -17.12
N LYS A 89 5.93 24.48 -17.59
CA LYS A 89 6.82 23.47 -18.21
C LYS A 89 7.25 22.39 -17.22
N PHE A 90 7.52 22.77 -15.97
CA PHE A 90 7.85 21.82 -14.91
C PHE A 90 6.63 20.98 -14.52
N LEU A 91 5.47 21.62 -14.34
CA LEU A 91 4.21 20.96 -13.99
C LEU A 91 3.81 19.94 -15.06
N ILE A 92 3.88 20.33 -16.35
CA ILE A 92 3.56 19.42 -17.46
C ILE A 92 4.53 18.21 -17.47
N LYS A 93 5.83 18.44 -17.32
CA LYS A 93 6.80 17.35 -17.26
C LYS A 93 6.57 16.43 -16.08
N PHE A 94 6.35 16.99 -14.90
CA PHE A 94 6.08 16.22 -13.69
C PHE A 94 4.81 15.38 -13.83
N SER A 95 3.70 16.01 -14.30
CA SER A 95 2.45 15.30 -14.56
C SER A 95 2.62 14.18 -15.59
N PHE A 96 3.38 14.42 -16.65
CA PHE A 96 3.65 13.38 -17.65
C PHE A 96 4.42 12.19 -17.06
N TYR A 97 5.48 12.45 -16.28
CA TYR A 97 6.25 11.36 -15.65
C TYR A 97 5.42 10.57 -14.64
N THR A 98 4.63 11.24 -13.81
CA THR A 98 3.76 10.55 -12.84
C THR A 98 2.69 9.73 -13.54
N THR A 99 2.11 10.23 -14.64
CA THR A 99 1.13 9.48 -15.45
C THR A 99 1.77 8.27 -16.10
N CYS A 100 2.96 8.42 -16.72
CA CYS A 100 3.69 7.28 -17.29
C CYS A 100 4.03 6.22 -16.25
N LEU A 101 4.44 6.65 -15.05
CA LEU A 101 4.74 5.74 -13.95
C LEU A 101 3.49 5.02 -13.44
N GLY A 102 2.35 5.73 -13.35
CA GLY A 102 1.05 5.15 -13.01
C GLY A 102 0.57 4.13 -14.05
N LEU A 103 0.74 4.44 -15.34
CA LEU A 103 0.41 3.50 -16.43
C LEU A 103 1.31 2.26 -16.38
N ALA A 104 2.61 2.43 -16.19
CA ALA A 104 3.53 1.29 -16.06
C ALA A 104 3.16 0.41 -14.86
N TYR A 105 2.85 1.00 -13.71
CA TYR A 105 2.37 0.27 -12.54
C TYR A 105 1.06 -0.47 -12.83
N SER A 106 0.09 0.17 -13.48
CA SER A 106 -1.20 -0.43 -13.82
C SER A 106 -1.07 -1.63 -14.76
N LEU A 107 -0.12 -1.59 -15.70
CA LEU A 107 0.15 -2.71 -16.61
C LEU A 107 0.86 -3.89 -15.92
N LEU A 108 1.63 -3.61 -14.87
CA LEU A 108 2.36 -4.64 -14.09
C LEU A 108 1.55 -5.18 -12.90
N ALA A 109 0.47 -4.49 -12.50
CA ALA A 109 -0.35 -4.88 -11.36
C ALA A 109 -1.07 -6.21 -11.64
N THR A 110 -0.96 -7.15 -10.71
CA THR A 110 -1.69 -8.42 -10.76
C THR A 110 -3.18 -8.20 -10.55
N ILE A 111 -3.99 -8.80 -11.42
CA ILE A 111 -5.45 -8.77 -11.30
C ILE A 111 -5.87 -9.83 -10.29
N TYR A 112 -6.77 -9.48 -9.38
CA TYR A 112 -7.38 -10.41 -8.43
C TYR A 112 -8.87 -10.54 -8.69
N PHE A 113 -9.36 -11.78 -8.63
CA PHE A 113 -10.77 -12.12 -8.72
C PHE A 113 -11.27 -12.48 -7.34
N ALA A 114 -12.43 -11.92 -6.96
CA ALA A 114 -13.06 -12.15 -5.67
C ALA A 114 -14.18 -13.18 -5.80
N SER A 115 -14.11 -14.25 -5.04
CA SER A 115 -15.23 -15.18 -4.81
C SER A 115 -15.77 -14.96 -3.41
N ARG A 116 -17.09 -14.88 -3.26
CA ARG A 116 -17.76 -14.66 -1.97
C ARG A 116 -18.76 -15.77 -1.69
N ILE A 117 -18.69 -16.30 -0.48
CA ILE A 117 -19.67 -17.23 0.07
C ILE A 117 -20.27 -16.64 1.35
N SER A 118 -21.49 -17.02 1.66
CA SER A 118 -22.20 -16.61 2.88
C SER A 118 -22.59 -17.86 3.67
N LEU A 119 -22.28 -17.82 4.96
CA LEU A 119 -22.52 -18.93 5.89
C LEU A 119 -23.45 -18.43 6.99
N TYR A 120 -24.52 -19.16 7.25
CA TYR A 120 -25.36 -18.93 8.42
C TYR A 120 -25.07 -20.00 9.48
N PRO A 121 -24.72 -19.60 10.72
CA PRO A 121 -24.61 -20.56 11.80
C PRO A 121 -26.00 -21.14 12.12
N ALA A 122 -26.15 -22.44 11.87
CA ALA A 122 -27.46 -23.12 12.01
C ALA A 122 -28.04 -23.09 13.43
N GLY A 123 -27.24 -22.69 14.45
CA GLY A 123 -27.70 -22.57 15.84
C GLY A 123 -28.40 -21.27 16.18
N GLU A 124 -28.19 -20.19 15.41
CA GLU A 124 -28.73 -18.87 15.73
C GLU A 124 -30.10 -18.60 15.10
N LEU A 125 -30.51 -19.37 14.09
CA LEU A 125 -31.85 -19.30 13.52
C LEU A 125 -32.96 -19.72 14.53
N ASN A 126 -32.59 -20.33 15.65
CA ASN A 126 -33.51 -20.70 16.74
C ASN A 126 -33.60 -19.65 17.87
N GLY A 127 -33.03 -18.46 17.71
CA GLY A 127 -33.25 -17.29 18.58
C GLY A 127 -34.65 -16.69 18.46
N GLY A 128 -35.52 -17.27 17.64
CA GLY A 128 -36.95 -16.99 17.64
C GLY A 128 -37.59 -17.53 18.92
N VAL A 129 -38.18 -16.63 19.69
CA VAL A 129 -39.10 -16.84 20.79
C VAL A 129 -40.22 -17.78 20.33
N GLY A 130 -39.96 -19.07 20.34
CA GLY A 130 -40.90 -20.12 20.00
C GLY A 130 -40.79 -21.24 21.03
N ALA A 131 -41.77 -22.14 21.09
CA ALA A 131 -41.99 -23.20 22.07
C ALA A 131 -40.76 -24.00 22.56
N LEU A 132 -39.63 -23.99 21.80
CA LEU A 132 -38.34 -24.59 22.21
C LEU A 132 -37.60 -23.77 23.28
N GLY A 133 -37.81 -22.44 23.38
CA GLY A 133 -37.21 -21.61 24.43
C GLY A 133 -37.77 -21.92 25.80
N GLU A 134 -39.05 -22.25 25.88
CA GLU A 134 -39.72 -22.67 27.13
C GLU A 134 -39.22 -24.06 27.60
N PHE A 135 -38.99 -24.98 26.66
CA PHE A 135 -38.37 -26.29 26.98
C PHE A 135 -36.93 -26.15 27.48
N GLN A 136 -36.19 -25.20 27.00
CA GLN A 136 -34.83 -24.93 27.46
C GLN A 136 -34.80 -24.37 28.90
N GLY A 137 -35.83 -23.57 29.28
CA GLY A 137 -36.04 -23.12 30.65
C GLY A 137 -36.39 -24.27 31.60
N LEU A 138 -37.24 -25.17 31.18
CA LEU A 138 -37.60 -26.38 31.94
C LEU A 138 -36.40 -27.34 32.07
N ALA A 139 -35.66 -27.59 31.02
CA ALA A 139 -34.44 -28.43 31.06
C ALA A 139 -33.39 -27.87 32.05
N LYS A 140 -33.25 -26.55 32.15
CA LYS A 140 -32.37 -25.90 33.14
C LYS A 140 -32.89 -26.12 34.59
N SER A 141 -34.19 -26.07 34.83
CA SER A 141 -34.77 -26.27 36.17
C SER A 141 -34.66 -27.72 36.67
N PHE A 142 -34.54 -28.69 35.76
CA PHE A 142 -34.28 -30.10 36.07
C PHE A 142 -32.81 -30.48 36.13
N GLY A 143 -31.88 -29.49 36.16
CA GLY A 143 -30.45 -29.74 36.20
C GLY A 143 -29.85 -30.23 34.88
N LEU A 144 -30.65 -30.31 33.81
CA LEU A 144 -30.24 -30.71 32.47
C LEU A 144 -29.73 -29.50 31.63
N GLY A 145 -29.52 -28.34 32.26
CA GLY A 145 -29.13 -27.12 31.60
C GLY A 145 -27.80 -27.18 30.84
N ALA A 146 -26.95 -28.13 31.23
CA ALA A 146 -25.69 -28.40 30.50
C ALA A 146 -25.88 -29.27 29.26
N LEU A 147 -26.99 -29.98 29.11
CA LEU A 147 -27.29 -30.88 28.01
C LEU A 147 -28.03 -30.23 26.84
N GLY A 148 -28.49 -28.99 26.98
CA GLY A 148 -29.36 -28.34 26.01
C GLY A 148 -28.79 -27.15 25.26
N SER A 149 -27.59 -26.68 25.59
CA SER A 149 -26.95 -25.62 24.81
C SER A 149 -26.14 -26.24 23.67
N ALA A 150 -26.65 -26.12 22.45
CA ALA A 150 -25.84 -26.43 21.28
C ALA A 150 -24.55 -25.62 21.36
N PRO A 151 -23.39 -26.24 21.18
CA PRO A 151 -22.12 -25.51 21.21
C PRO A 151 -22.13 -24.48 20.11
N THR A 152 -21.87 -23.24 20.47
CA THR A 152 -21.71 -22.15 19.54
C THR A 152 -20.30 -22.22 18.97
N TYR A 153 -20.18 -22.64 17.73
CA TYR A 153 -18.87 -22.68 17.04
C TYR A 153 -18.58 -21.31 16.46
N ASN A 154 -17.44 -20.74 16.81
CA ASN A 154 -16.94 -19.51 16.18
C ASN A 154 -16.44 -19.85 14.78
N ILE A 155 -17.27 -19.66 13.75
CA ILE A 155 -16.96 -19.96 12.36
C ILE A 155 -15.76 -19.12 11.87
N PRO A 156 -15.64 -17.82 12.17
CA PRO A 156 -14.44 -17.05 11.87
C PRO A 156 -13.14 -17.69 12.37
N ASP A 157 -13.11 -18.22 13.59
CA ASP A 157 -11.91 -18.87 14.14
C ASP A 157 -11.57 -20.18 13.40
N ILE A 158 -12.60 -20.94 12.99
CA ILE A 158 -12.40 -22.15 12.19
C ILE A 158 -11.75 -21.80 10.85
N ILE A 159 -12.24 -20.73 10.19
CA ILE A 159 -11.72 -20.29 8.89
C ILE A 159 -10.30 -19.72 9.03
N ASN A 160 -10.02 -18.98 10.10
CA ASN A 160 -8.70 -18.42 10.37
C ASN A 160 -7.72 -19.44 10.94
N SER A 161 -8.16 -20.69 11.20
CA SER A 161 -7.29 -21.71 11.75
C SER A 161 -6.12 -22.05 10.81
N ARG A 162 -4.91 -22.16 11.39
CA ARG A 162 -3.71 -22.59 10.64
C ARG A 162 -3.91 -23.95 9.96
N LYS A 163 -4.72 -24.82 10.55
CA LYS A 163 -5.00 -26.15 9.98
C LYS A 163 -5.70 -26.04 8.64
N LEU A 164 -6.79 -25.28 8.55
CA LEU A 164 -7.51 -25.09 7.29
C LEU A 164 -6.62 -24.40 6.25
N LYS A 165 -5.89 -23.35 6.63
CA LYS A 165 -4.97 -22.64 5.71
C LYS A 165 -3.90 -23.57 5.17
N LYS A 166 -3.30 -24.43 6.02
CA LYS A 166 -2.34 -25.45 5.61
C LYS A 166 -2.95 -26.45 4.62
N ASP A 167 -4.17 -26.93 4.92
CA ASP A 167 -4.87 -27.87 4.04
C ASP A 167 -5.14 -27.24 2.67
N ILE A 168 -5.56 -25.97 2.61
CA ILE A 168 -5.77 -25.22 1.36
C ILE A 168 -4.45 -25.07 0.58
N VAL A 169 -3.38 -24.67 1.26
CA VAL A 169 -2.05 -24.43 0.62
C VAL A 169 -1.50 -25.70 0.01
N LEU A 170 -1.60 -26.84 0.69
CA LEU A 170 -1.03 -28.12 0.25
C LEU A 170 -1.89 -28.89 -0.75
N LYS A 171 -3.20 -28.61 -0.78
CA LYS A 171 -4.13 -29.25 -1.73
C LYS A 171 -3.78 -28.85 -3.16
N LYS A 172 -3.92 -29.81 -4.09
CA LYS A 172 -3.75 -29.58 -5.52
C LYS A 172 -5.02 -28.99 -6.12
N TRP A 173 -4.89 -27.84 -6.77
CA TRP A 173 -5.96 -27.08 -7.40
C TRP A 173 -5.76 -27.04 -8.91
N LYS A 174 -6.86 -27.13 -9.67
CA LYS A 174 -6.86 -26.80 -11.09
C LYS A 174 -6.75 -25.30 -11.24
N ASN A 175 -5.91 -24.82 -12.12
CA ASN A 175 -5.77 -23.39 -12.39
C ASN A 175 -5.27 -23.17 -13.83
N THR A 176 -5.43 -21.97 -14.33
CA THR A 176 -5.04 -21.61 -15.71
C THR A 176 -3.54 -21.64 -15.92
N LYS A 177 -2.75 -21.35 -14.87
CA LYS A 177 -1.28 -21.33 -14.94
C LYS A 177 -0.66 -22.73 -15.03
N TYR A 178 -1.29 -23.73 -14.38
CA TYR A 178 -0.80 -25.11 -14.32
C TYR A 178 -1.93 -26.10 -14.62
N PRO A 179 -2.05 -26.58 -15.89
CA PRO A 179 -3.12 -27.50 -16.30
C PRO A 179 -3.17 -28.82 -15.51
N ASN A 180 -2.01 -29.30 -15.05
CA ASN A 180 -1.87 -30.57 -14.32
C ASN A 180 -2.16 -30.46 -12.82
N SER A 181 -2.82 -29.40 -12.38
CA SER A 181 -3.07 -29.08 -10.98
C SER A 181 -1.78 -28.83 -10.17
N SER A 182 -1.76 -27.78 -9.38
CA SER A 182 -0.64 -27.44 -8.49
C SER A 182 -1.15 -27.04 -7.11
N ASN A 183 -0.30 -27.16 -6.11
CA ASN A 183 -0.56 -26.55 -4.81
C ASN A 183 -0.28 -25.02 -4.88
N LEU A 184 -0.67 -24.27 -3.84
CA LEU A 184 -0.52 -22.82 -3.84
C LEU A 184 0.96 -22.39 -3.76
N ILE A 185 1.85 -23.19 -3.17
CA ILE A 185 3.29 -22.88 -3.11
C ILE A 185 3.87 -22.77 -4.53
N VAL A 186 3.54 -23.75 -5.40
CA VAL A 186 3.96 -23.75 -6.81
C VAL A 186 3.22 -22.67 -7.60
N PHE A 187 1.93 -22.44 -7.31
CA PHE A 187 1.13 -21.42 -7.99
C PHE A 187 1.69 -20.01 -7.81
N TRP A 188 2.18 -19.69 -6.61
CA TRP A 188 2.83 -18.43 -6.28
C TRP A 188 4.34 -18.42 -6.53
N ASP A 189 4.90 -19.48 -7.09
CA ASP A 189 6.34 -19.64 -7.38
C ASP A 189 7.24 -19.48 -6.14
N LEU A 190 6.74 -19.82 -4.94
CA LEU A 190 7.50 -19.71 -3.68
C LEU A 190 8.63 -20.75 -3.57
N ASP A 191 8.53 -21.85 -4.34
CA ASP A 191 9.55 -22.88 -4.48
C ASP A 191 10.78 -22.41 -5.29
N LYS A 192 10.64 -21.30 -6.05
CA LYS A 192 11.71 -20.76 -6.89
C LYS A 192 12.50 -19.67 -6.14
N PRO A 193 13.82 -19.61 -6.33
CA PRO A 193 14.63 -18.54 -5.75
C PRO A 193 14.16 -17.21 -6.31
N SER A 194 13.71 -16.31 -5.46
CA SER A 194 13.31 -14.95 -5.86
C SER A 194 14.50 -14.16 -6.39
N PHE A 195 14.59 -14.02 -7.72
CA PHE A 195 15.66 -13.28 -8.40
C PHE A 195 15.54 -11.75 -8.27
N PHE A 196 14.38 -11.22 -7.87
CA PHE A 196 14.08 -9.80 -7.93
C PHE A 196 13.40 -9.24 -6.66
N THR A 197 14.02 -9.38 -5.51
CA THR A 197 13.65 -8.50 -4.39
C THR A 197 14.82 -7.59 -4.06
N PRO A 198 14.74 -6.27 -4.35
CA PRO A 198 15.78 -5.31 -3.95
C PRO A 198 16.01 -5.31 -2.43
N LEU A 199 15.02 -5.76 -1.65
CA LEU A 199 15.15 -5.99 -0.21
C LEU A 199 16.06 -7.18 0.14
N SER A 200 16.24 -8.17 -0.74
CA SER A 200 17.12 -9.31 -0.46
C SER A 200 18.59 -8.90 -0.35
N PHE A 201 18.97 -7.80 -0.99
CA PHE A 201 20.30 -7.22 -0.88
C PHE A 201 20.56 -6.64 0.53
N PHE A 202 19.57 -5.93 1.09
CA PHE A 202 19.64 -5.39 2.45
C PHE A 202 19.57 -6.48 3.52
N ARG A 203 18.85 -7.58 3.27
CA ARG A 203 18.75 -8.71 4.20
C ARG A 203 20.06 -9.47 4.33
N LYS A 204 20.95 -9.47 3.32
CA LYS A 204 22.30 -10.04 3.42
C LYS A 204 23.24 -9.24 4.32
N LEU A 205 22.93 -7.98 4.60
CA LEU A 205 23.74 -7.10 5.46
C LEU A 205 23.39 -7.24 6.95
N LEU A 206 22.23 -7.84 7.29
CA LEU A 206 21.84 -8.09 8.67
C LEU A 206 22.35 -9.46 9.11
N PRO A 207 23.02 -9.57 10.28
CA PRO A 207 23.44 -10.85 10.82
C PRO A 207 22.19 -11.68 11.14
N SER A 208 21.78 -12.54 10.23
CA SER A 208 20.72 -13.51 10.49
C SER A 208 21.33 -14.67 11.29
N GLY A 209 20.86 -14.84 12.53
CA GLY A 209 21.15 -16.04 13.28
C GLY A 209 20.80 -17.28 12.45
N ASN A 210 21.72 -18.22 12.38
CA ASN A 210 21.55 -19.50 11.68
C ASN A 210 20.49 -20.36 12.40
N ILE A 211 19.22 -20.03 12.22
CA ILE A 211 18.14 -20.98 12.50
C ILE A 211 17.97 -21.79 11.22
N SER A 212 18.39 -23.05 11.24
CA SER A 212 18.16 -24.00 10.16
C SER A 212 16.68 -24.40 10.14
N VAL A 213 15.82 -23.49 9.67
CA VAL A 213 14.43 -23.83 9.36
C VAL A 213 14.44 -24.61 8.06
N ASN A 214 13.77 -25.79 8.06
CA ASN A 214 13.58 -26.55 6.83
C ASN A 214 12.99 -25.64 5.75
N LYS A 215 13.58 -25.65 4.57
CA LYS A 215 13.16 -24.81 3.44
C LYS A 215 11.66 -24.99 3.14
N ILE A 216 11.17 -26.22 3.22
CA ILE A 216 9.75 -26.59 3.00
C ILE A 216 8.83 -25.94 4.03
N ASP A 217 9.23 -25.91 5.30
CA ASP A 217 8.41 -25.29 6.37
C ASP A 217 8.32 -23.77 6.20
N LYS A 218 9.41 -23.16 5.72
CA LYS A 218 9.44 -21.73 5.43
C LYS A 218 8.55 -21.35 4.26
N GLU A 219 8.61 -22.10 3.16
CA GLU A 219 7.75 -21.89 1.98
C GLU A 219 6.27 -22.09 2.34
N LEU A 220 5.97 -23.07 3.19
CA LEU A 220 4.62 -23.30 3.71
C LEU A 220 4.13 -22.15 4.58
N ASP A 221 4.96 -21.64 5.48
CA ASP A 221 4.59 -20.51 6.34
C ASP A 221 4.37 -19.23 5.54
N GLU A 222 5.22 -18.96 4.55
CA GLU A 222 5.08 -17.83 3.64
C GLU A 222 3.79 -17.94 2.81
N ALA A 223 3.47 -19.14 2.32
CA ALA A 223 2.21 -19.39 1.60
C ALA A 223 0.98 -19.22 2.50
N ILE A 224 1.04 -19.63 3.77
CA ILE A 224 -0.05 -19.44 4.73
C ILE A 224 -0.27 -17.95 5.03
N LEU A 225 0.80 -17.18 5.19
CA LEU A 225 0.71 -15.72 5.40
C LEU A 225 0.10 -15.01 4.20
N LEU A 226 0.52 -15.35 2.98
CA LEU A 226 -0.08 -14.81 1.75
C LEU A 226 -1.57 -15.17 1.65
N LEU A 227 -1.93 -16.40 1.97
CA LEU A 227 -3.32 -16.83 1.95
C LEU A 227 -4.17 -16.10 3.00
N ASP A 228 -3.59 -15.77 4.15
CA ASP A 228 -4.25 -15.01 5.21
C ASP A 228 -4.66 -13.60 4.75
N GLU A 229 -3.83 -12.94 3.97
CA GLU A 229 -4.13 -11.63 3.37
C GLU A 229 -5.21 -11.71 2.28
N LEU A 230 -5.37 -12.88 1.65
CA LEU A 230 -6.28 -13.10 0.53
C LEU A 230 -7.66 -13.64 0.96
N ILE A 231 -7.81 -14.09 2.21
CA ILE A 231 -9.08 -14.56 2.77
C ILE A 231 -9.62 -13.52 3.76
N GLY A 232 -10.70 -12.86 3.40
CA GLY A 232 -11.43 -11.95 4.29
C GLY A 232 -12.64 -12.62 4.90
N VAL A 233 -12.76 -12.57 6.23
CA VAL A 233 -13.94 -13.06 6.96
C VAL A 233 -14.60 -11.89 7.66
N LYS A 234 -15.89 -11.67 7.40
CA LYS A 234 -16.68 -10.60 7.99
C LYS A 234 -17.98 -11.17 8.56
N GLU A 235 -18.21 -10.93 9.82
CA GLU A 235 -19.49 -11.20 10.47
C GLU A 235 -20.37 -9.94 10.40
N GLU A 236 -21.59 -10.11 9.93
CA GLU A 236 -22.58 -9.04 9.84
C GLU A 236 -23.47 -9.03 11.08
N ILE A 237 -24.11 -7.90 11.35
CA ILE A 237 -25.04 -7.72 12.52
C ILE A 237 -26.17 -8.76 12.49
N SER A 238 -26.52 -9.26 11.31
CA SER A 238 -27.53 -10.31 11.11
C SER A 238 -27.06 -11.73 11.50
N GLY A 239 -25.82 -11.89 11.97
CA GLY A 239 -25.21 -13.21 12.19
C GLY A 239 -24.74 -13.89 10.91
N LEU A 240 -24.88 -13.24 9.74
CA LEU A 240 -24.35 -13.74 8.47
C LEU A 240 -22.84 -13.61 8.45
N ILE A 241 -22.14 -14.70 8.19
CA ILE A 241 -20.69 -14.72 8.00
C ILE A 241 -20.39 -14.72 6.51
N SER A 242 -19.80 -13.63 6.05
CA SER A 242 -19.39 -13.46 4.66
C SER A 242 -17.88 -13.76 4.54
N VAL A 243 -17.54 -14.72 3.72
CA VAL A 243 -16.15 -15.10 3.43
C VAL A 243 -15.82 -14.70 2.01
N THR A 244 -14.77 -13.91 1.85
CA THR A 244 -14.28 -13.45 0.53
C THR A 244 -12.90 -14.03 0.29
N VAL A 245 -12.71 -14.68 -0.84
CA VAL A 245 -11.43 -15.24 -1.29
C VAL A 245 -10.97 -14.51 -2.53
N LEU A 246 -9.76 -13.97 -2.48
CA LEU A 246 -9.11 -13.24 -3.58
C LEU A 246 -8.04 -14.14 -4.20
N MET A 247 -8.10 -14.36 -5.52
CA MET A 247 -7.06 -15.11 -6.26
C MET A 247 -6.82 -14.51 -7.63
N GLN A 248 -5.65 -14.79 -8.21
CA GLN A 248 -5.30 -14.38 -9.58
C GLN A 248 -6.04 -15.19 -10.65
N ASP A 249 -6.65 -16.30 -10.25
CA ASP A 249 -7.44 -17.18 -11.13
C ASP A 249 -8.87 -17.25 -10.61
N PRO A 250 -9.91 -16.94 -11.44
CA PRO A 250 -11.30 -16.90 -11.01
C PRO A 250 -11.84 -18.28 -10.59
N GLN A 251 -11.41 -19.35 -11.28
CA GLN A 251 -11.82 -20.71 -10.93
C GLN A 251 -11.23 -21.11 -9.58
N LEU A 252 -9.95 -20.81 -9.36
CA LEU A 252 -9.26 -21.09 -8.11
C LEU A 252 -9.91 -20.32 -6.93
N ALA A 253 -10.31 -19.06 -7.12
CA ALA A 253 -11.02 -18.29 -6.11
C ALA A 253 -12.33 -18.97 -5.70
N SER A 254 -13.10 -19.46 -6.67
CA SER A 254 -14.36 -20.16 -6.45
C SER A 254 -14.15 -21.52 -5.76
N ASP A 255 -13.18 -22.30 -6.22
CA ASP A 255 -12.91 -23.63 -5.70
C ASP A 255 -12.44 -23.57 -4.23
N ILE A 256 -11.58 -22.59 -3.89
CA ILE A 256 -11.14 -22.38 -2.50
C ILE A 256 -12.31 -21.92 -1.62
N ALA A 257 -13.13 -20.97 -2.10
CA ALA A 257 -14.29 -20.51 -1.34
C ALA A 257 -15.25 -21.66 -1.03
N ASN A 258 -15.59 -22.49 -2.02
CA ASN A 258 -16.43 -23.66 -1.84
C ASN A 258 -15.79 -24.68 -0.88
N TYR A 259 -14.49 -24.89 -0.98
CA TYR A 259 -13.77 -25.77 -0.06
C TYR A 259 -13.85 -25.29 1.39
N ILE A 260 -13.71 -24.00 1.63
CA ILE A 260 -13.88 -23.42 2.98
C ILE A 260 -15.28 -23.70 3.50
N ALA A 261 -16.33 -23.50 2.70
CA ALA A 261 -17.71 -23.78 3.10
C ALA A 261 -17.90 -25.25 3.47
N GLU A 262 -17.40 -26.15 2.65
CA GLU A 262 -17.48 -27.60 2.87
C GLU A 262 -16.69 -28.02 4.13
N TYR A 263 -15.49 -27.47 4.32
CA TYR A 263 -14.67 -27.74 5.51
C TYR A 263 -15.39 -27.30 6.79
N VAL A 264 -15.94 -26.10 6.84
CA VAL A 264 -16.67 -25.57 7.99
C VAL A 264 -17.88 -26.45 8.29
N LYS A 265 -18.68 -26.81 7.27
CA LYS A 265 -19.84 -27.71 7.41
C LYS A 265 -19.42 -29.06 8.00
N ASN A 266 -18.37 -29.67 7.45
CA ASN A 266 -17.91 -30.96 7.91
C ASN A 266 -17.33 -30.90 9.32
N PHE A 267 -16.56 -29.86 9.65
CA PHE A 267 -16.03 -29.64 11.00
C PHE A 267 -17.15 -29.58 12.03
N ILE A 268 -18.16 -28.73 11.81
CA ILE A 268 -19.31 -28.56 12.71
C ILE A 268 -20.07 -29.88 12.85
N SER A 269 -20.32 -30.61 11.75
CA SER A 269 -21.04 -31.87 11.76
C SER A 269 -20.31 -32.94 12.58
N VAL A 270 -18.99 -33.04 12.44
CA VAL A 270 -18.16 -33.99 13.19
C VAL A 270 -18.16 -33.67 14.69
N GLU A 271 -18.01 -32.39 15.04
CA GLU A 271 -18.00 -31.97 16.44
C GLU A 271 -19.37 -32.16 17.10
N GLN A 272 -20.47 -31.85 16.39
CA GLN A 272 -21.84 -32.12 16.89
C GLN A 272 -22.08 -33.61 17.15
N LYS A 273 -21.65 -34.49 16.23
CA LYS A 273 -21.74 -35.95 16.46
C LYS A 273 -20.93 -36.41 17.68
N ARG A 274 -19.71 -35.88 17.83
CA ARG A 274 -18.82 -36.20 18.95
C ARG A 274 -19.46 -35.82 20.29
N GLU A 275 -20.07 -34.63 20.33
CA GLU A 275 -20.75 -34.13 21.52
C GLU A 275 -22.02 -34.91 21.84
N ALA A 276 -22.86 -35.18 20.84
CA ALA A 276 -24.04 -36.01 21.00
C ALA A 276 -23.68 -37.42 21.56
N THR A 277 -22.57 -37.99 21.07
CA THR A 277 -22.09 -39.30 21.57
C THR A 277 -21.63 -39.21 23.04
N ARG A 278 -20.91 -38.15 23.42
CA ARG A 278 -20.50 -37.89 24.80
C ARG A 278 -21.71 -37.72 25.73
N ASN A 279 -22.67 -36.93 25.30
CA ASN A 279 -23.89 -36.69 26.07
C ASN A 279 -24.68 -37.95 26.27
N ARG A 280 -24.83 -38.77 25.21
CA ARG A 280 -25.47 -40.08 25.31
C ARG A 280 -24.77 -41.01 26.30
N ALA A 281 -23.46 -41.14 26.21
CA ALA A 281 -22.66 -41.96 27.12
C ALA A 281 -22.78 -41.50 28.58
N PHE A 282 -22.81 -40.18 28.80
CA PHE A 282 -23.03 -39.58 30.12
C PHE A 282 -24.42 -39.97 30.68
N ILE A 283 -25.48 -39.79 29.89
CA ILE A 283 -26.87 -40.13 30.30
C ILE A 283 -26.98 -41.62 30.59
N GLU A 284 -26.43 -42.51 29.73
CA GLU A 284 -26.44 -43.97 29.96
C GLU A 284 -25.73 -44.35 31.26
N LYS A 285 -24.61 -43.65 31.60
CA LYS A 285 -23.93 -43.84 32.88
C LYS A 285 -24.78 -43.43 34.06
N GLN A 286 -25.41 -42.23 34.01
CA GLN A 286 -26.29 -41.72 35.06
C GLN A 286 -27.50 -42.64 35.27
N MET A 287 -28.09 -43.15 34.19
CA MET A 287 -29.18 -44.12 34.28
C MET A 287 -28.80 -45.45 34.92
N LYS A 288 -27.57 -45.90 34.74
CA LYS A 288 -27.05 -47.13 35.41
C LYS A 288 -26.76 -46.90 36.89
N GLU A 289 -26.30 -45.69 37.26
CA GLU A 289 -26.02 -45.32 38.63
C GLU A 289 -27.28 -45.06 39.46
N ALA A 290 -28.40 -44.71 38.79
CA ALA A 290 -29.70 -44.46 39.43
C ALA A 290 -30.60 -45.72 39.60
N LYS A 291 -30.18 -46.86 39.07
CA LYS A 291 -30.78 -48.20 39.27
C LYS A 291 -30.14 -48.95 40.41
#